data_510481b170545f05ed6dbe64c7762e97
#
_entry.id   510481b170545f05ed6dbe64c7762e97
#
_cell.length_a   1.000
_cell.length_b   1.000
_cell.length_c   1.000
_cell.angle_alpha   90.00
_cell.angle_beta   90.00
_cell.angle_gamma   90.00
#
_symmetry.space_group_name_H-M   'P 1'
#
loop_
_entity.id
_entity.type
_entity.pdbx_description
1 polymer ?
#
loop_
_entity_poly.entity_id
_entity_poly.type
_entity_poly.pdbx_seq_one_letter_code
_entity_poly.pdbx_strand_id
1 'polypeptide(L)'
;MLRLAQLLDTLEAFHGEQVISWPTDPYLFLVWWHCGYPASDERCARGWQALRSQIGIKPAQLLAASQTKLAVALRPGGMVPEIRALRLQQIAQRVVQEFEGDLNTLFTGRISAVRSSLKKFPGISGPGADRILLFARVTPVAAVPSNCPHVPVRMMRGQESEEYSVTYREAQSLIEDAAAEQFHPRRRAYLLLKAHGQTICKRKPQCDRCPVNAVCAYASGKDRGGSHEKGQ
;
A
#
# COMPACT_ATOMS: atom_id res chain seq x y z
N MET A 1 14.59 -25.33 -3.76
CA MET A 1 13.33 -24.60 -3.55
C MET A 1 13.58 -23.14 -3.93
N LEU A 2 12.84 -22.58 -4.87
CA LEU A 2 13.00 -21.17 -5.26
C LEU A 2 12.64 -20.27 -4.08
N ARG A 3 13.43 -19.22 -3.85
CA ARG A 3 13.16 -18.25 -2.78
C ARG A 3 12.44 -17.03 -3.35
N LEU A 4 11.57 -16.40 -2.58
CA LEU A 4 10.89 -15.16 -2.99
C LEU A 4 11.89 -14.08 -3.45
N ALA A 5 13.09 -14.02 -2.87
CA ALA A 5 14.14 -13.11 -3.31
C ALA A 5 14.47 -13.24 -4.81
N GLN A 6 14.61 -14.46 -5.31
CA GLN A 6 14.89 -14.74 -6.74
C GLN A 6 13.71 -14.34 -7.62
N LEU A 7 12.46 -14.52 -7.13
CA LEU A 7 11.27 -14.06 -7.85
C LEU A 7 11.22 -12.54 -7.93
N LEU A 8 11.63 -11.83 -6.88
CA LEU A 8 11.73 -10.37 -6.90
C LEU A 8 12.74 -9.87 -7.93
N ASP A 9 13.87 -10.56 -8.12
CA ASP A 9 14.85 -10.22 -9.17
C ASP A 9 14.24 -10.38 -10.58
N THR A 10 13.47 -11.45 -10.79
CA THR A 10 12.73 -11.67 -12.04
C THR A 10 11.63 -10.61 -12.26
N LEU A 11 10.93 -10.21 -11.20
CA LEU A 11 9.94 -9.13 -11.29
C LEU A 11 10.57 -7.80 -11.62
N GLU A 12 11.75 -7.49 -11.08
CA GLU A 12 12.47 -6.25 -11.38
C GLU A 12 12.97 -6.22 -12.82
N ALA A 13 13.49 -7.34 -13.32
CA ALA A 13 13.88 -7.46 -14.72
C ALA A 13 12.69 -7.23 -15.68
N PHE A 14 11.47 -7.61 -15.27
CA PHE A 14 10.25 -7.46 -16.07
C PHE A 14 9.60 -6.08 -15.95
N HIS A 15 9.48 -5.54 -14.72
CA HIS A 15 8.80 -4.27 -14.45
C HIS A 15 9.72 -3.06 -14.47
N GLY A 16 11.04 -3.28 -14.49
CA GLY A 16 12.04 -2.24 -14.24
C GLY A 16 12.13 -1.82 -12.77
N GLU A 17 13.06 -0.94 -12.48
CA GLU A 17 13.19 -0.32 -11.16
C GLU A 17 11.93 0.47 -10.82
N GLN A 18 11.37 0.21 -9.65
CA GLN A 18 10.14 0.87 -9.20
C GLN A 18 10.46 2.06 -8.30
N VAL A 19 9.94 3.22 -8.66
CA VAL A 19 10.13 4.46 -7.91
C VAL A 19 8.90 4.80 -7.05
N ILE A 20 9.15 5.52 -5.95
CA ILE A 20 8.10 5.99 -5.05
C ILE A 20 7.37 7.16 -5.72
N SER A 21 6.05 7.04 -5.90
CA SER A 21 5.19 8.05 -6.54
C SER A 21 4.37 8.90 -5.55
N TRP A 22 4.65 8.79 -4.24
CA TRP A 22 3.93 9.46 -3.16
C TRP A 22 4.87 10.12 -2.15
N PRO A 23 4.38 11.08 -1.34
CA PRO A 23 5.19 11.68 -0.28
C PRO A 23 5.64 10.64 0.75
N THR A 24 6.90 10.72 1.18
CA THR A 24 7.45 9.85 2.23
C THR A 24 7.37 10.46 3.62
N ASP A 25 7.13 11.76 3.74
CA ASP A 25 6.77 12.40 5.01
C ASP A 25 5.44 11.82 5.53
N PRO A 26 5.34 11.43 6.80
CA PRO A 26 4.18 10.76 7.35
C PRO A 26 2.88 11.56 7.25
N TYR A 27 2.92 12.86 7.56
CA TYR A 27 1.75 13.72 7.48
C TYR A 27 1.31 13.93 6.02
N LEU A 28 2.27 14.25 5.16
CA LEU A 28 1.99 14.45 3.74
C LEU A 28 1.48 13.16 3.08
N PHE A 29 1.97 11.99 3.52
CA PHE A 29 1.43 10.70 3.08
C PHE A 29 -0.04 10.50 3.50
N LEU A 30 -0.40 10.82 4.74
CA LEU A 30 -1.79 10.75 5.20
C LEU A 30 -2.71 11.63 4.35
N VAL A 31 -2.28 12.86 4.05
CA VAL A 31 -3.04 13.77 3.19
C VAL A 31 -3.14 13.20 1.76
N TRP A 32 -2.02 12.79 1.17
CA TRP A 32 -1.99 12.22 -0.18
C TRP A 32 -2.87 10.97 -0.30
N TRP A 33 -2.82 10.09 0.71
CA TRP A 33 -3.66 8.88 0.77
C TRP A 33 -5.15 9.23 0.64
N HIS A 34 -5.59 10.24 1.37
CA HIS A 34 -6.99 10.67 1.35
C HIS A 34 -7.36 11.51 0.12
N CYS A 35 -6.39 11.87 -0.72
CA CYS A 35 -6.69 12.50 -2.00
C CYS A 35 -7.31 11.55 -3.03
N GLY A 36 -7.22 10.23 -2.85
CA GLY A 36 -7.78 9.31 -3.84
C GLY A 36 -8.01 7.87 -3.41
N TYR A 37 -7.31 7.35 -2.39
CA TYR A 37 -7.45 5.94 -2.00
C TYR A 37 -8.93 5.55 -1.73
N PRO A 38 -9.39 4.40 -2.21
CA PRO A 38 -8.63 3.26 -2.76
C PRO A 38 -8.36 3.31 -4.29
N ALA A 39 -8.48 4.45 -4.92
CA ALA A 39 -8.17 4.61 -6.34
C ALA A 39 -6.65 4.42 -6.63
N SER A 40 -6.29 4.45 -7.92
CA SER A 40 -4.89 4.32 -8.33
C SER A 40 -4.01 5.50 -7.86
N ASP A 41 -2.69 5.29 -7.83
CA ASP A 41 -1.75 6.33 -7.45
C ASP A 41 -1.85 7.58 -8.34
N GLU A 42 -2.17 7.42 -9.64
CA GLU A 42 -2.39 8.54 -10.57
C GLU A 42 -3.61 9.37 -10.17
N ARG A 43 -4.67 8.73 -9.69
CA ARG A 43 -5.84 9.43 -9.16
C ARG A 43 -5.52 10.13 -7.85
N CYS A 44 -4.79 9.48 -6.95
CA CYS A 44 -4.29 10.11 -5.74
C CYS A 44 -3.46 11.36 -6.07
N ALA A 45 -2.55 11.26 -7.05
CA ALA A 45 -1.73 12.38 -7.49
C ALA A 45 -2.56 13.54 -8.07
N ARG A 46 -3.60 13.24 -8.87
CA ARG A 46 -4.51 14.30 -9.37
C ARG A 46 -5.27 14.99 -8.25
N GLY A 47 -5.83 14.23 -7.31
CA GLY A 47 -6.49 14.78 -6.13
C GLY A 47 -5.55 15.61 -5.25
N TRP A 48 -4.31 15.14 -5.08
CA TRP A 48 -3.26 15.85 -4.36
C TRP A 48 -2.90 17.19 -5.01
N GLN A 49 -2.70 17.22 -6.32
CA GLN A 49 -2.39 18.46 -7.04
C GLN A 49 -3.53 19.47 -6.93
N ALA A 50 -4.78 19.02 -7.12
CA ALA A 50 -5.94 19.88 -6.99
C ALA A 50 -6.12 20.43 -5.56
N LEU A 51 -5.96 19.58 -4.53
CA LEU A 51 -6.02 20.01 -3.14
C LEU A 51 -4.93 21.06 -2.85
N ARG A 52 -3.70 20.76 -3.26
CA ARG A 52 -2.54 21.64 -3.02
C ARG A 52 -2.70 23.02 -3.66
N SER A 53 -3.24 23.07 -4.90
CA SER A 53 -3.39 24.34 -5.63
C SER A 53 -4.59 25.14 -5.18
N GLN A 54 -5.71 24.50 -4.78
CA GLN A 54 -6.95 25.21 -4.48
C GLN A 54 -7.12 25.56 -2.99
N ILE A 55 -6.54 24.76 -2.09
CA ILE A 55 -6.72 24.88 -0.63
C ILE A 55 -5.37 25.00 0.07
N GLY A 56 -4.42 24.17 -0.31
CA GLY A 56 -3.19 23.90 0.42
C GLY A 56 -3.27 22.58 1.17
N ILE A 57 -2.14 22.23 1.83
CA ILE A 57 -1.97 20.91 2.48
C ILE A 57 -1.56 21.02 3.95
N LYS A 58 -1.32 22.23 4.47
CA LYS A 58 -0.99 22.43 5.88
C LYS A 58 -2.22 22.18 6.76
N PRO A 59 -2.05 21.67 7.99
CA PRO A 59 -3.20 21.41 8.89
C PRO A 59 -4.13 22.62 9.04
N ALA A 60 -3.58 23.81 9.27
CA ALA A 60 -4.36 25.04 9.39
C ALA A 60 -5.19 25.37 8.13
N GLN A 61 -4.65 25.13 6.93
CA GLN A 61 -5.36 25.37 5.68
C GLN A 61 -6.54 24.39 5.50
N LEU A 62 -6.33 23.11 5.84
CA LEU A 62 -7.37 22.09 5.78
C LEU A 62 -8.50 22.36 6.78
N LEU A 63 -8.17 22.88 7.97
CA LEU A 63 -9.15 23.23 9.00
C LEU A 63 -9.92 24.52 8.66
N ALA A 64 -9.28 25.49 8.01
CA ALA A 64 -9.93 26.74 7.61
C ALA A 64 -10.87 26.57 6.40
N ALA A 65 -10.67 25.54 5.58
CA ALA A 65 -11.49 25.28 4.40
C ALA A 65 -12.83 24.64 4.79
N SER A 66 -13.93 25.08 4.17
CA SER A 66 -15.21 24.38 4.33
C SER A 66 -15.14 22.97 3.74
N GLN A 67 -15.91 22.05 4.32
CA GLN A 67 -16.00 20.66 3.85
C GLN A 67 -16.40 20.60 2.36
N THR A 68 -17.30 21.48 1.92
CA THR A 68 -17.71 21.56 0.51
C THR A 68 -16.55 21.95 -0.41
N LYS A 69 -15.73 22.95 -0.04
CA LYS A 69 -14.55 23.34 -0.81
C LYS A 69 -13.54 22.21 -0.89
N LEU A 70 -13.27 21.52 0.22
CA LEU A 70 -12.40 20.35 0.25
C LEU A 70 -12.92 19.23 -0.65
N ALA A 71 -14.22 18.93 -0.58
CA ALA A 71 -14.83 17.89 -1.41
C ALA A 71 -14.69 18.21 -2.91
N VAL A 72 -14.92 19.47 -3.30
CA VAL A 72 -14.72 19.91 -4.70
C VAL A 72 -13.28 19.72 -5.14
N ALA A 73 -12.31 20.15 -4.34
CA ALA A 73 -10.88 19.98 -4.64
C ALA A 73 -10.48 18.49 -4.76
N LEU A 74 -11.15 17.60 -4.04
CA LEU A 74 -10.84 16.17 -4.04
C LEU A 74 -11.51 15.37 -5.17
N ARG A 75 -12.44 15.95 -5.94
CA ARG A 75 -13.14 15.24 -7.04
C ARG A 75 -12.20 14.55 -8.04
N PRO A 76 -11.07 15.16 -8.47
CA PRO A 76 -10.15 14.50 -9.41
C PRO A 76 -9.54 13.20 -8.88
N GLY A 77 -9.53 13.00 -7.56
CA GLY A 77 -9.04 11.79 -6.90
C GLY A 77 -10.00 10.60 -6.97
N GLY A 78 -11.28 10.80 -7.34
CA GLY A 78 -12.24 9.71 -7.49
C GLY A 78 -13.45 9.81 -6.58
N MET A 79 -14.05 8.66 -6.24
CA MET A 79 -15.34 8.56 -5.54
C MET A 79 -15.32 9.11 -4.11
N VAL A 80 -16.49 9.44 -3.59
CA VAL A 80 -16.80 9.88 -2.22
C VAL A 80 -15.91 11.01 -1.69
N PRO A 81 -15.75 12.12 -2.44
CA PRO A 81 -14.89 13.22 -2.04
C PRO A 81 -15.32 13.85 -0.71
N GLU A 82 -16.60 13.81 -0.35
CA GLU A 82 -17.16 14.34 0.90
C GLU A 82 -16.59 13.58 2.12
N ILE A 83 -16.56 12.25 2.07
CA ILE A 83 -15.98 11.42 3.14
C ILE A 83 -14.47 11.67 3.24
N ARG A 84 -13.78 11.84 2.11
CA ARG A 84 -12.35 12.13 2.10
C ARG A 84 -12.05 13.52 2.67
N ALA A 85 -12.89 14.51 2.36
CA ALA A 85 -12.80 15.85 2.94
C ALA A 85 -12.95 15.83 4.47
N LEU A 86 -13.96 15.11 4.99
CA LEU A 86 -14.14 14.92 6.42
C LEU A 86 -12.91 14.29 7.08
N ARG A 87 -12.37 13.22 6.47
CA ARG A 87 -11.19 12.54 6.99
C ARG A 87 -9.95 13.43 6.99
N LEU A 88 -9.77 14.27 5.97
CA LEU A 88 -8.66 15.24 5.95
C LEU A 88 -8.75 16.24 7.08
N GLN A 89 -9.95 16.74 7.41
CA GLN A 89 -10.14 17.63 8.55
C GLN A 89 -9.88 16.91 9.88
N GLN A 90 -10.34 15.68 10.03
CA GLN A 90 -10.04 14.87 11.22
C GLN A 90 -8.53 14.61 11.39
N ILE A 91 -7.82 14.35 10.30
CA ILE A 91 -6.36 14.19 10.32
C ILE A 91 -5.70 15.50 10.75
N ALA A 92 -6.06 16.62 10.12
CA ALA A 92 -5.49 17.93 10.43
C ALA A 92 -5.76 18.32 11.89
N GLN A 93 -6.98 18.12 12.36
CA GLN A 93 -7.37 18.39 13.74
C GLN A 93 -6.55 17.57 14.72
N ARG A 94 -6.42 16.27 14.48
CA ARG A 94 -5.65 15.39 15.33
C ARG A 94 -4.15 15.76 15.37
N VAL A 95 -3.58 16.12 14.21
CA VAL A 95 -2.18 16.55 14.13
C VAL A 95 -1.94 17.82 14.94
N VAL A 96 -2.87 18.77 14.90
CA VAL A 96 -2.76 20.01 15.70
C VAL A 96 -2.93 19.72 17.18
N GLN A 97 -3.92 18.92 17.58
CA GLN A 97 -4.28 18.71 18.98
C GLN A 97 -3.35 17.74 19.73
N GLU A 98 -2.90 16.67 19.08
CA GLU A 98 -2.12 15.62 19.75
C GLU A 98 -0.61 15.75 19.47
N PHE A 99 -0.21 16.47 18.42
CA PHE A 99 1.19 16.55 17.94
C PHE A 99 1.67 17.98 17.69
N GLU A 100 0.97 18.99 18.22
CA GLU A 100 1.35 20.41 18.09
C GLU A 100 1.59 20.88 16.65
N GLY A 101 0.94 20.22 15.69
CA GLY A 101 1.08 20.50 14.26
C GLY A 101 2.21 19.74 13.56
N ASP A 102 3.05 19.01 14.28
CA ASP A 102 4.15 18.20 13.73
C ASP A 102 3.98 16.71 14.08
N LEU A 103 3.53 15.94 13.11
CA LEU A 103 3.35 14.48 13.27
C LEU A 103 4.69 13.75 13.50
N ASN A 104 5.83 14.34 13.20
CA ASN A 104 7.13 13.69 13.40
C ASN A 104 7.43 13.43 14.88
N THR A 105 6.86 14.19 15.80
CA THR A 105 6.96 13.95 17.24
C THR A 105 6.46 12.57 17.66
N LEU A 106 5.52 11.97 16.92
CA LEU A 106 5.05 10.61 17.15
C LEU A 106 6.16 9.57 17.04
N PHE A 107 7.14 9.77 16.16
CA PHE A 107 8.11 8.75 15.77
C PHE A 107 9.30 8.60 16.73
N THR A 108 9.30 9.33 17.83
CA THR A 108 10.30 9.20 18.93
C THR A 108 9.97 8.08 19.91
N GLY A 109 8.76 7.52 19.84
CA GLY A 109 8.27 6.50 20.76
C GLY A 109 8.62 5.06 20.35
N ARG A 110 8.18 4.09 21.18
CA ARG A 110 8.29 2.67 20.86
C ARG A 110 7.50 2.35 19.60
N ILE A 111 8.05 1.55 18.69
CA ILE A 111 7.44 1.23 17.39
C ILE A 111 6.01 0.67 17.51
N SER A 112 5.74 -0.18 18.51
CA SER A 112 4.39 -0.71 18.74
C SER A 112 3.39 0.38 19.10
N ALA A 113 3.77 1.38 19.90
CA ALA A 113 2.95 2.52 20.27
C ALA A 113 2.75 3.46 19.06
N VAL A 114 3.82 3.72 18.31
CA VAL A 114 3.78 4.50 17.06
C VAL A 114 2.79 3.86 16.07
N ARG A 115 2.93 2.55 15.83
CA ARG A 115 2.05 1.78 14.95
C ARG A 115 0.59 1.83 15.42
N SER A 116 0.35 1.70 16.72
CA SER A 116 -1.00 1.81 17.31
C SER A 116 -1.58 3.22 17.16
N SER A 117 -0.77 4.27 17.33
CA SER A 117 -1.21 5.65 17.12
C SER A 117 -1.51 5.93 15.64
N LEU A 118 -0.69 5.46 14.70
CA LEU A 118 -0.98 5.58 13.26
C LEU A 118 -2.33 4.97 12.88
N LYS A 119 -2.68 3.82 13.46
CA LYS A 119 -3.97 3.15 13.21
C LYS A 119 -5.20 3.92 13.72
N LYS A 120 -5.03 4.94 14.56
CA LYS A 120 -6.11 5.82 15.00
C LYS A 120 -6.44 6.91 13.97
N PHE A 121 -5.61 7.11 12.94
CA PHE A 121 -5.97 8.00 11.84
C PHE A 121 -7.04 7.38 10.95
N PRO A 122 -8.02 8.17 10.47
CA PRO A 122 -9.09 7.66 9.63
C PRO A 122 -8.53 6.92 8.41
N GLY A 123 -9.07 5.76 8.10
CA GLY A 123 -8.68 4.96 6.92
C GLY A 123 -7.28 4.34 6.96
N ILE A 124 -6.58 4.41 8.10
CA ILE A 124 -5.27 3.77 8.29
C ILE A 124 -5.44 2.50 9.12
N SER A 125 -5.25 1.36 8.48
CA SER A 125 -5.20 0.04 9.09
C SER A 125 -3.74 -0.41 9.34
N GLY A 126 -3.53 -1.65 9.80
CA GLY A 126 -2.19 -2.23 9.96
C GLY A 126 -1.31 -2.07 8.73
N PRO A 127 -1.74 -2.51 7.54
CA PRO A 127 -1.00 -2.32 6.29
C PRO A 127 -0.63 -0.87 5.97
N GLY A 128 -1.54 0.07 6.26
CA GLY A 128 -1.26 1.51 6.07
C GLY A 128 -0.20 2.02 7.04
N ALA A 129 -0.28 1.62 8.31
CA ALA A 129 0.72 1.97 9.32
C ALA A 129 2.10 1.40 8.96
N ASP A 130 2.16 0.12 8.56
CA ASP A 130 3.41 -0.54 8.16
C ASP A 130 4.04 0.15 6.93
N ARG A 131 3.21 0.57 5.96
CA ARG A 131 3.69 1.35 4.81
C ARG A 131 4.30 2.68 5.23
N ILE A 132 3.64 3.42 6.15
CA ILE A 132 4.17 4.69 6.67
C ILE A 132 5.52 4.43 7.36
N LEU A 133 5.60 3.47 8.27
CA LEU A 133 6.83 3.14 9.00
C LEU A 133 8.00 2.81 8.07
N LEU A 134 7.76 2.02 7.03
CA LEU A 134 8.78 1.64 6.06
C LEU A 134 9.24 2.82 5.19
N PHE A 135 8.29 3.58 4.62
CA PHE A 135 8.62 4.61 3.63
C PHE A 135 9.07 5.93 4.27
N ALA A 136 8.64 6.24 5.47
CA ALA A 136 9.17 7.35 6.28
C ALA A 136 10.53 7.04 6.95
N ARG A 137 11.09 5.84 6.74
CA ARG A 137 12.36 5.40 7.33
C ARG A 137 12.36 5.35 8.85
N VAL A 138 11.23 5.02 9.45
CA VAL A 138 11.11 4.86 10.91
C VAL A 138 11.63 3.47 11.35
N THR A 139 11.16 2.42 10.68
CA THR A 139 11.65 1.05 10.88
C THR A 139 11.49 0.24 9.58
N PRO A 140 12.43 -0.67 9.27
CA PRO A 140 12.38 -1.50 8.07
C PRO A 140 11.39 -2.68 8.21
N VAL A 141 10.15 -2.39 8.57
CA VAL A 141 9.09 -3.42 8.69
C VAL A 141 8.81 -4.09 7.33
N ALA A 142 8.43 -5.36 7.35
CA ALA A 142 7.95 -6.07 6.16
C ALA A 142 6.54 -5.62 5.79
N ALA A 143 6.42 -4.43 5.24
CA ALA A 143 5.14 -3.93 4.76
C ALA A 143 4.69 -4.68 3.51
N VAL A 144 3.41 -5.00 3.44
CA VAL A 144 2.76 -5.67 2.30
C VAL A 144 1.80 -4.68 1.63
N PRO A 145 1.77 -4.59 0.30
CA PRO A 145 0.77 -3.76 -0.39
C PRO A 145 -0.65 -4.23 -0.05
N SER A 146 -1.45 -3.35 0.55
CA SER A 146 -2.78 -3.70 1.10
C SER A 146 -3.75 -4.30 0.08
N ASN A 147 -3.61 -3.94 -1.20
CA ASN A 147 -4.45 -4.45 -2.28
C ASN A 147 -3.91 -5.74 -2.93
N CYS A 148 -2.70 -6.17 -2.56
CA CYS A 148 -1.99 -7.26 -3.22
C CYS A 148 -1.30 -8.24 -2.25
N PRO A 149 -1.85 -8.55 -1.05
CA PRO A 149 -1.21 -9.49 -0.13
C PRO A 149 -1.15 -10.91 -0.70
N HIS A 150 -2.05 -11.25 -1.62
CA HIS A 150 -2.08 -12.53 -2.31
C HIS A 150 -0.87 -12.79 -3.22
N VAL A 151 -0.19 -11.75 -3.70
CA VAL A 151 0.89 -11.91 -4.69
C VAL A 151 2.01 -12.81 -4.20
N PRO A 152 2.74 -12.51 -3.10
CA PRO A 152 3.80 -13.39 -2.62
C PRO A 152 3.28 -14.74 -2.16
N VAL A 153 2.05 -14.81 -1.61
CA VAL A 153 1.43 -16.07 -1.17
C VAL A 153 1.15 -16.98 -2.37
N ARG A 154 0.52 -16.47 -3.43
CA ARG A 154 0.31 -17.24 -4.68
C ARG A 154 1.61 -17.74 -5.29
N MET A 155 2.62 -16.88 -5.34
CA MET A 155 3.92 -17.23 -5.92
C MET A 155 4.60 -18.37 -5.17
N MET A 156 4.51 -18.38 -3.82
CA MET A 156 5.27 -19.28 -2.96
C MET A 156 4.46 -20.46 -2.42
N ARG A 157 3.13 -20.32 -2.23
CA ARG A 157 2.26 -21.31 -1.59
C ARG A 157 1.16 -21.86 -2.52
N GLY A 158 0.88 -21.17 -3.62
CA GLY A 158 -0.13 -21.55 -4.61
C GLY A 158 -1.48 -20.91 -4.39
N GLN A 159 -1.98 -20.83 -3.17
CA GLN A 159 -3.31 -20.28 -2.90
C GLN A 159 -3.28 -19.42 -1.64
N GLU A 160 -3.92 -18.26 -1.72
CA GLU A 160 -4.17 -17.40 -0.56
C GLU A 160 -5.38 -17.86 0.24
N SER A 161 -5.41 -17.50 1.52
CA SER A 161 -6.59 -17.69 2.38
C SER A 161 -7.70 -16.72 1.97
N GLU A 162 -8.95 -17.12 2.17
CA GLU A 162 -10.12 -16.24 2.04
C GLU A 162 -10.09 -15.12 3.10
N GLU A 163 -9.49 -15.39 4.26
CA GLU A 163 -9.31 -14.40 5.31
C GLU A 163 -8.11 -13.50 5.01
N TYR A 164 -8.41 -12.21 4.79
CA TYR A 164 -7.41 -11.19 4.48
C TYR A 164 -6.28 -11.11 5.52
N SER A 165 -6.61 -11.21 6.81
CA SER A 165 -5.62 -11.09 7.88
C SER A 165 -4.62 -12.25 7.91
N VAL A 166 -5.05 -13.44 7.51
CA VAL A 166 -4.19 -14.63 7.36
C VAL A 166 -3.25 -14.43 6.18
N THR A 167 -3.80 -14.11 5.01
CA THR A 167 -3.02 -13.83 3.80
C THR A 167 -2.00 -12.71 4.02
N TYR A 168 -2.39 -11.63 4.73
CA TYR A 168 -1.48 -10.52 5.01
C TYR A 168 -0.30 -10.95 5.89
N ARG A 169 -0.54 -11.69 6.98
CA ARG A 169 0.52 -12.20 7.88
C ARG A 169 1.46 -13.17 7.17
N GLU A 170 0.91 -14.05 6.35
CA GLU A 170 1.72 -14.97 5.55
C GLU A 170 2.61 -14.23 4.55
N ALA A 171 2.05 -13.22 3.86
CA ALA A 171 2.80 -12.36 2.97
C ALA A 171 3.93 -11.60 3.69
N GLN A 172 3.68 -11.12 4.92
CA GLN A 172 4.72 -10.49 5.75
C GLN A 172 5.86 -11.45 6.05
N SER A 173 5.56 -12.66 6.54
CA SER A 173 6.57 -13.69 6.83
C SER A 173 7.41 -14.01 5.60
N LEU A 174 6.78 -14.17 4.42
CA LEU A 174 7.51 -14.42 3.18
C LEU A 174 8.46 -13.27 2.81
N ILE A 175 8.09 -12.02 3.07
CA ILE A 175 8.95 -10.86 2.83
C ILE A 175 10.06 -10.78 3.89
N GLU A 176 9.79 -11.12 5.14
CA GLU A 176 10.77 -11.20 6.22
C GLU A 176 11.89 -12.20 5.90
N ASP A 177 11.51 -13.36 5.39
CA ASP A 177 12.44 -14.41 4.98
C ASP A 177 13.26 -14.06 3.71
N ALA A 178 12.69 -13.24 2.83
CA ALA A 178 13.28 -12.94 1.52
C ALA A 178 14.11 -11.67 1.47
N ALA A 179 13.81 -10.69 2.29
CA ALA A 179 14.42 -9.37 2.27
C ALA A 179 15.06 -9.04 3.62
N ALA A 180 16.35 -8.70 3.59
CA ALA A 180 17.08 -8.26 4.77
C ALA A 180 16.31 -7.16 5.53
N GLU A 181 16.47 -7.10 6.86
CA GLU A 181 15.83 -6.09 7.71
C GLU A 181 16.51 -4.71 7.54
N GLN A 182 16.39 -4.21 6.32
CA GLN A 182 16.91 -2.93 5.87
C GLN A 182 15.86 -2.21 5.02
N PHE A 183 15.93 -0.89 4.96
CA PHE A 183 14.93 -0.10 4.22
C PHE A 183 14.93 -0.40 2.73
N HIS A 184 16.08 -0.48 2.09
CA HIS A 184 16.15 -0.68 0.65
C HIS A 184 15.55 -2.02 0.20
N PRO A 185 15.96 -3.20 0.71
CA PRO A 185 15.38 -4.48 0.31
C PRO A 185 13.87 -4.57 0.59
N ARG A 186 13.42 -4.07 1.75
CA ARG A 186 11.99 -4.09 2.14
C ARG A 186 11.13 -3.18 1.25
N ARG A 187 11.62 -1.98 0.91
CA ARG A 187 10.94 -1.07 -0.03
C ARG A 187 10.91 -1.64 -1.44
N ARG A 188 12.01 -2.21 -1.90
CA ARG A 188 12.10 -2.89 -3.20
C ARG A 188 11.05 -4.00 -3.30
N ALA A 189 10.98 -4.89 -2.31
CA ALA A 189 9.97 -5.95 -2.26
C ALA A 189 8.54 -5.39 -2.31
N TYR A 190 8.24 -4.38 -1.49
CA TYR A 190 6.92 -3.73 -1.49
C TYR A 190 6.55 -3.18 -2.87
N LEU A 191 7.44 -2.44 -3.51
CA LEU A 191 7.18 -1.76 -4.78
C LEU A 191 7.00 -2.76 -5.93
N LEU A 192 7.82 -3.79 -6.01
CA LEU A 192 7.73 -4.83 -7.04
C LEU A 192 6.45 -5.68 -6.88
N LEU A 193 6.13 -6.09 -5.66
CA LEU A 193 4.89 -6.84 -5.38
C LEU A 193 3.65 -5.99 -5.68
N LYS A 194 3.69 -4.69 -5.39
CA LYS A 194 2.62 -3.75 -5.74
C LYS A 194 2.47 -3.63 -7.25
N ALA A 195 3.54 -3.38 -7.98
CA ALA A 195 3.52 -3.26 -9.43
C ALA A 195 2.98 -4.54 -10.09
N HIS A 196 3.46 -5.70 -9.65
CA HIS A 196 3.04 -7.00 -10.18
C HIS A 196 1.56 -7.28 -9.88
N GLY A 197 1.10 -7.02 -8.67
CA GLY A 197 -0.30 -7.18 -8.29
C GLY A 197 -1.26 -6.24 -9.02
N GLN A 198 -0.82 -5.04 -9.34
CA GLN A 198 -1.62 -4.06 -10.08
C GLN A 198 -1.70 -4.34 -11.58
N THR A 199 -0.69 -4.99 -12.16
CA THR A 199 -0.59 -5.19 -13.61
C THR A 199 -0.89 -6.62 -14.05
N ILE A 200 -0.30 -7.62 -13.41
CA ILE A 200 -0.30 -9.03 -13.82
C ILE A 200 -1.10 -9.91 -12.86
N CYS A 201 -0.67 -9.99 -11.59
CA CYS A 201 -1.25 -10.88 -10.58
C CYS A 201 -2.45 -10.24 -9.88
N LYS A 202 -3.47 -9.87 -10.65
CA LYS A 202 -4.73 -9.29 -10.16
C LYS A 202 -5.61 -10.37 -9.53
N ARG A 203 -6.85 -10.00 -9.12
CA ARG A 203 -7.86 -10.96 -8.66
C ARG A 203 -8.08 -12.08 -9.68
N LYS A 204 -8.15 -11.72 -11.00
CA LYS A 204 -8.05 -12.65 -12.12
C LYS A 204 -6.67 -12.48 -12.73
N PRO A 205 -5.70 -13.35 -12.42
CA PRO A 205 -4.32 -13.15 -12.84
C PRO A 205 -4.11 -13.47 -14.32
N GLN A 206 -3.18 -12.76 -14.93
CA GLN A 206 -2.75 -12.95 -16.33
C GLN A 206 -1.49 -13.85 -16.35
N CYS A 207 -1.66 -15.13 -15.98
CA CYS A 207 -0.56 -16.07 -15.81
C CYS A 207 0.28 -16.25 -17.08
N ASP A 208 -0.35 -16.25 -18.27
CA ASP A 208 0.34 -16.39 -19.56
C ASP A 208 1.34 -15.28 -19.86
N ARG A 209 1.17 -14.11 -19.23
CA ARG A 209 2.05 -12.96 -19.36
C ARG A 209 3.00 -12.79 -18.16
N CYS A 210 2.89 -13.67 -17.17
CA CYS A 210 3.62 -13.57 -15.92
C CYS A 210 5.07 -14.04 -16.08
N PRO A 211 6.08 -13.22 -15.74
CA PRO A 211 7.49 -13.59 -15.90
C PRO A 211 7.93 -14.74 -15.00
N VAL A 212 7.16 -15.02 -13.94
CA VAL A 212 7.43 -16.11 -12.99
C VAL A 212 6.49 -17.31 -13.16
N ASN A 213 5.72 -17.38 -14.26
CA ASN A 213 4.71 -18.40 -14.49
C ASN A 213 5.26 -19.83 -14.31
N ALA A 214 6.41 -20.13 -14.95
CA ALA A 214 7.01 -21.46 -14.95
C ALA A 214 7.41 -21.99 -13.56
N VAL A 215 7.54 -21.10 -12.57
CA VAL A 215 8.01 -21.41 -11.21
C VAL A 215 7.02 -21.00 -10.12
N CYS A 216 5.90 -20.42 -10.51
CA CYS A 216 4.86 -19.94 -9.61
C CYS A 216 4.00 -21.10 -9.10
N ALA A 217 3.90 -21.26 -7.78
CA ALA A 217 3.12 -22.33 -7.18
C ALA A 217 1.62 -22.26 -7.56
N TYR A 218 1.07 -21.06 -7.71
CA TYR A 218 -0.32 -20.86 -8.15
C TYR A 218 -0.55 -21.33 -9.60
N ALA A 219 0.35 -20.99 -10.51
CA ALA A 219 0.25 -21.39 -11.91
C ALA A 219 0.37 -22.91 -12.05
N SER A 220 1.35 -23.54 -11.38
CA SER A 220 1.53 -24.99 -11.37
C SER A 220 0.33 -25.75 -10.77
N GLY A 221 -0.41 -25.16 -9.83
CA GLY A 221 -1.64 -25.73 -9.27
C GLY A 221 -2.82 -25.68 -10.23
N LYS A 222 -2.89 -24.66 -11.10
CA LYS A 222 -3.94 -24.56 -12.14
C LYS A 222 -3.83 -25.66 -13.21
N ASP A 223 -2.60 -25.97 -13.62
CA ASP A 223 -2.37 -27.03 -14.62
C ASP A 223 -2.77 -28.44 -14.12
N ARG A 224 -2.76 -28.65 -12.79
CA ARG A 224 -3.23 -29.90 -12.17
C ARG A 224 -4.74 -29.97 -12.02
N GLY A 225 -5.44 -28.84 -11.95
CA GLY A 225 -6.91 -28.78 -11.82
C GLY A 225 -7.68 -28.78 -13.14
N GLY A 226 -7.00 -28.56 -14.26
CA GLY A 226 -7.61 -28.48 -15.60
C GLY A 226 -7.85 -29.85 -16.31
N SER A 227 -7.46 -30.96 -15.70
CA SER A 227 -7.57 -32.30 -16.31
C SER A 227 -8.76 -33.17 -15.84
N HIS A 228 -9.69 -32.61 -15.05
CA HIS A 228 -10.91 -33.32 -14.66
C HIS A 228 -12.15 -32.48 -14.90
N GLU A 229 -12.57 -32.37 -16.17
CA GLU A 229 -13.98 -32.24 -16.54
C GLU A 229 -14.11 -32.11 -18.08
N LYS A 230 -13.92 -33.22 -18.80
CA LYS A 230 -14.59 -33.49 -20.05
C LYS A 230 -14.62 -35.01 -20.23
N GLY A 231 -15.70 -35.63 -19.76
CA GLY A 231 -15.97 -37.03 -19.95
C GLY A 231 -17.20 -37.50 -19.17
N GLN A 232 -18.35 -37.11 -19.57
CA GLN A 232 -19.54 -37.95 -19.80
C GLN A 232 -20.72 -37.07 -20.16
#